data_0aa7e9a82287aa17bdcb7fa9b62e1da4
#
_entry.id   0aa7e9a82287aa17bdcb7fa9b62e1da4
#
_cell.length_a   1.000
_cell.length_b   1.000
_cell.length_c   1.000
_cell.angle_alpha   90.00
_cell.angle_beta   90.00
_cell.angle_gamma   90.00
#
_symmetry.space_group_name_H-M   'P 1'
#
loop_
_entity.id
_entity.type
_entity.pdbx_description
1 polymer ?
#
loop_
_entity_poly.entity_id
_entity_poly.type
_entity_poly.pdbx_seq_one_letter_code
_entity_poly.pdbx_strand_id
1 'polypeptide(L)'
;MPPIGRTWDVGQMMTQSPLSRREFLDRTSRTAAAVLGGTALPLGIGVTRGIRQYTSQRPPPDERRFTSRAVEETIRRVKADIADPEIAWLFENCFPNTLDTTVDYSVVNGVPDTFVITGDIEAMWLRDSTAQVWPYLPLANEDAQLRSLLAGVIRRQTKCILIDPYANAFNKEPGDSPWKDDLTDMKPELHERKWEVDSLCYPIRLAHGYWKATADTSPFDEDWRRAMRLVIRTFREQQRKDGRGPYRFQRVTGWQTDTVAGGGYGNPIRPVGLICSIFRPSDDATIFPFLVPSNHFAVRALAQLSELYAAVAPADVAFVRECAALAQEVARALAAWARVEHLDLGTVFPYEVDGFGNRLFMDDANVPSLLSLPYLGCVERDDPAYRATRAFVLSEDNPYFFRGSAAEGIGGPHAGMDMIWPLGIIMRALTSDDEREIAFCLTTLKRTHAGTGFMHESFHKDDATRFTRAWFAWANTLFGELILTVHEQRPHLLR
;
A
#
# COMPACT_ATOMS: atom_id res chain seq x y z
N MET A 1 -0.93 -35.52 -56.26
CA MET A 1 -1.04 -34.06 -56.30
C MET A 1 -2.46 -33.72 -56.67
N PRO A 2 -3.21 -33.02 -55.82
CA PRO A 2 -4.13 -31.99 -56.20
C PRO A 2 -3.86 -30.69 -55.37
N PRO A 3 -4.40 -29.52 -55.78
CA PRO A 3 -3.84 -28.22 -55.47
C PRO A 3 -4.39 -27.64 -54.15
N ILE A 4 -3.50 -26.91 -53.50
CA ILE A 4 -3.72 -26.07 -52.34
C ILE A 4 -4.36 -24.75 -52.80
N GLY A 5 -5.48 -24.36 -52.21
CA GLY A 5 -6.08 -23.07 -52.43
C GLY A 5 -7.27 -22.82 -51.51
N ARG A 6 -7.04 -22.32 -50.28
CA ARG A 6 -8.04 -21.56 -49.55
C ARG A 6 -7.34 -20.37 -48.86
N THR A 7 -7.55 -19.21 -49.45
CA THR A 7 -7.34 -17.90 -48.88
C THR A 7 -8.30 -17.73 -47.71
N TRP A 8 -7.77 -17.45 -46.51
CA TRP A 8 -8.56 -17.02 -45.37
C TRP A 8 -8.74 -15.49 -45.44
N ASP A 9 -9.99 -15.12 -45.57
CA ASP A 9 -10.44 -13.73 -45.54
C ASP A 9 -10.37 -13.23 -44.06
N VAL A 10 -9.44 -12.30 -43.78
CA VAL A 10 -9.25 -11.66 -42.47
C VAL A 10 -10.07 -10.35 -42.47
N GLY A 11 -11.35 -10.47 -42.63
CA GLY A 11 -12.29 -9.37 -42.57
C GLY A 11 -13.36 -9.63 -41.50
N GLN A 12 -13.39 -8.78 -40.47
CA GLN A 12 -14.40 -8.67 -39.41
C GLN A 12 -14.28 -9.61 -38.21
N MET A 13 -13.38 -9.27 -37.31
CA MET A 13 -13.59 -9.36 -35.86
C MET A 13 -12.82 -8.23 -35.18
N MET A 14 -13.34 -7.00 -35.30
CA MET A 14 -13.03 -5.94 -34.32
C MET A 14 -13.91 -6.20 -33.10
N THR A 15 -13.49 -7.11 -32.25
CA THR A 15 -13.91 -7.18 -30.88
C THR A 15 -13.17 -6.05 -30.12
N GLN A 16 -13.91 -5.27 -29.40
CA GLN A 16 -13.38 -4.17 -28.56
C GLN A 16 -12.20 -4.66 -27.72
N SER A 17 -11.05 -4.06 -27.93
CA SER A 17 -9.87 -4.31 -27.10
C SER A 17 -10.23 -3.99 -25.65
N PRO A 18 -9.82 -4.81 -24.68
CA PRO A 18 -9.99 -4.46 -23.27
C PRO A 18 -9.32 -3.12 -23.01
N LEU A 19 -10.01 -2.27 -22.27
CA LEU A 19 -9.53 -0.92 -21.91
C LEU A 19 -8.14 -1.03 -21.27
N SER A 20 -7.20 -0.22 -21.72
CA SER A 20 -5.92 -0.10 -21.06
C SER A 20 -6.13 0.48 -19.66
N ARG A 21 -5.22 0.19 -18.72
CA ARG A 21 -5.24 0.74 -17.35
C ARG A 21 -5.38 2.27 -17.35
N ARG A 22 -4.78 2.96 -18.31
CA ARG A 22 -4.88 4.41 -18.49
C ARG A 22 -6.30 4.83 -18.91
N GLU A 23 -6.96 4.08 -19.77
CA GLU A 23 -8.33 4.36 -20.18
C GLU A 23 -9.35 4.02 -19.09
N PHE A 24 -9.06 3.04 -18.24
CA PHE A 24 -9.83 2.74 -17.04
C PHE A 24 -9.70 3.87 -16.02
N LEU A 25 -8.48 4.34 -15.74
CA LEU A 25 -8.21 5.48 -14.86
C LEU A 25 -8.80 6.79 -15.40
N ASP A 26 -8.75 7.03 -16.72
CA ASP A 26 -9.35 8.19 -17.38
C ASP A 26 -10.90 8.16 -17.33
N ARG A 27 -11.54 7.01 -17.37
CA ARG A 27 -13.01 6.90 -17.28
C ARG A 27 -13.51 7.15 -15.85
N THR A 28 -12.81 6.68 -14.84
CA THR A 28 -13.14 6.95 -13.43
C THR A 28 -12.96 8.43 -13.07
N SER A 29 -11.96 9.09 -13.67
CA SER A 29 -11.72 10.54 -13.47
C SER A 29 -12.80 11.44 -14.10
N ARG A 30 -13.47 11.00 -15.17
CA ARG A 30 -14.46 11.84 -15.88
C ARG A 30 -15.85 11.86 -15.25
N THR A 31 -16.17 10.91 -14.38
CA THR A 31 -17.48 10.87 -13.72
C THR A 31 -17.59 11.86 -12.56
N ALA A 32 -16.47 12.34 -12.01
CA ALA A 32 -16.42 13.29 -10.90
C ALA A 32 -16.47 14.78 -11.31
N ALA A 33 -16.42 15.11 -12.62
CA ALA A 33 -16.25 16.48 -13.11
C ALA A 33 -17.55 17.21 -13.54
N ALA A 34 -18.72 16.66 -13.25
CA ALA A 34 -20.00 17.15 -13.82
C ALA A 34 -20.89 17.98 -12.87
N VAL A 35 -20.38 18.58 -11.81
CA VAL A 35 -21.16 19.56 -11.02
C VAL A 35 -20.26 20.73 -10.61
N LEU A 36 -20.12 21.76 -11.43
CA LEU A 36 -19.85 23.14 -11.00
C LEU A 36 -19.96 24.06 -12.23
N GLY A 37 -21.18 24.43 -12.57
CA GLY A 37 -21.49 25.58 -13.44
C GLY A 37 -21.89 26.76 -12.57
N GLY A 38 -21.02 27.74 -12.39
CA GLY A 38 -21.27 28.96 -11.63
C GLY A 38 -20.69 30.21 -12.34
N THR A 39 -21.56 31.10 -12.71
CA THR A 39 -21.41 32.35 -13.44
C THR A 39 -20.36 33.33 -12.87
N ALA A 40 -19.59 33.92 -13.79
CA ALA A 40 -18.65 35.01 -13.50
C ALA A 40 -19.38 36.36 -13.34
N LEU A 41 -18.98 37.16 -12.35
CA LEU A 41 -19.23 38.60 -12.24
C LEU A 41 -17.94 39.34 -11.82
N PRO A 42 -17.79 40.67 -12.12
CA PRO A 42 -16.49 41.28 -12.34
C PRO A 42 -15.83 41.93 -11.10
N LEU A 43 -14.53 42.12 -11.26
CA LEU A 43 -13.50 42.72 -10.42
C LEU A 43 -13.91 44.00 -9.63
N GLY A 44 -13.68 43.91 -8.30
CA GLY A 44 -13.43 45.05 -7.44
C GLY A 44 -12.14 44.79 -6.65
N ILE A 45 -11.11 45.62 -6.87
CA ILE A 45 -9.81 45.56 -6.20
C ILE A 45 -9.96 46.03 -4.75
N GLY A 46 -9.96 45.11 -3.83
CA GLY A 46 -9.78 45.35 -2.42
C GLY A 46 -8.91 44.24 -1.84
N VAL A 47 -7.61 44.53 -1.58
CA VAL A 47 -6.70 43.57 -0.90
C VAL A 47 -7.08 43.56 0.58
N THR A 48 -8.14 42.88 0.90
CA THR A 48 -8.33 42.29 2.21
C THR A 48 -7.77 40.86 2.12
N ARG A 49 -6.73 40.55 2.90
CA ARG A 49 -6.33 39.16 3.21
C ARG A 49 -7.55 38.51 3.88
N GLY A 50 -8.51 38.07 3.07
CA GLY A 50 -9.60 37.23 3.55
C GLY A 50 -9.01 35.96 4.12
N ILE A 51 -9.31 35.67 5.37
CA ILE A 51 -9.07 34.37 5.96
C ILE A 51 -9.77 33.37 5.04
N ARG A 52 -9.00 32.56 4.30
CA ARG A 52 -9.58 31.45 3.53
C ARG A 52 -10.32 30.56 4.51
N GLN A 53 -11.62 30.53 4.41
CA GLN A 53 -12.43 29.62 5.22
C GLN A 53 -12.37 28.24 4.58
N TYR A 54 -11.70 27.30 5.22
CA TYR A 54 -11.61 25.91 4.79
C TYR A 54 -12.87 25.17 5.24
N THR A 55 -13.72 24.78 4.29
CA THR A 55 -14.92 23.97 4.56
C THR A 55 -14.57 22.50 4.51
N SER A 56 -15.00 21.71 5.51
CA SER A 56 -14.79 20.26 5.54
C SER A 56 -15.30 19.60 4.25
N GLN A 57 -14.50 18.66 3.70
CA GLN A 57 -14.84 17.86 2.53
C GLN A 57 -15.33 16.46 2.92
N ARG A 58 -15.51 16.23 4.21
CA ARG A 58 -16.08 14.96 4.72
C ARG A 58 -17.54 14.84 4.32
N PRO A 59 -18.06 13.63 4.08
CA PRO A 59 -19.50 13.40 3.92
C PRO A 59 -20.28 13.94 5.14
N PRO A 60 -21.55 14.36 4.95
CA PRO A 60 -22.44 14.62 6.07
C PRO A 60 -22.47 13.45 7.05
N PRO A 61 -22.69 13.68 8.37
CA PRO A 61 -22.61 12.62 9.37
C PRO A 61 -23.51 11.41 9.10
N ASP A 62 -24.66 11.59 8.50
CA ASP A 62 -25.63 10.56 8.13
C ASP A 62 -25.26 9.78 6.85
N GLU A 63 -24.30 10.28 6.08
CA GLU A 63 -23.78 9.60 4.88
C GLU A 63 -22.45 8.86 5.14
N ARG A 64 -21.85 9.04 6.33
CA ARG A 64 -20.60 8.34 6.71
C ARG A 64 -20.86 6.86 6.93
N ARG A 65 -19.98 6.03 6.37
CA ARG A 65 -20.10 4.57 6.50
C ARG A 65 -19.87 4.07 7.92
N PHE A 66 -19.00 4.75 8.66
CA PHE A 66 -18.74 4.45 10.07
C PHE A 66 -18.27 5.71 10.81
N THR A 67 -18.77 5.90 12.02
CA THR A 67 -18.36 7.00 12.90
C THR A 67 -17.85 6.44 14.22
N SER A 68 -16.60 6.76 14.57
CA SER A 68 -16.01 6.41 15.86
C SER A 68 -15.91 7.64 16.74
N ARG A 69 -16.43 7.51 17.97
CA ARG A 69 -16.32 8.59 18.97
C ARG A 69 -14.87 8.94 19.27
N ALA A 70 -14.00 7.94 19.42
CA ALA A 70 -12.58 8.16 19.73
C ALA A 70 -11.86 8.88 18.59
N VAL A 71 -12.17 8.57 17.32
CA VAL A 71 -11.61 9.24 16.15
C VAL A 71 -12.11 10.70 16.07
N GLU A 72 -13.40 10.97 16.29
CA GLU A 72 -13.94 12.33 16.28
C GLU A 72 -13.35 13.20 17.41
N GLU A 73 -13.15 12.63 18.60
CA GLU A 73 -12.48 13.32 19.71
C GLU A 73 -11.02 13.63 19.40
N THR A 74 -10.32 12.69 18.77
CA THR A 74 -8.93 12.88 18.32
C THR A 74 -8.82 13.98 17.28
N ILE A 75 -9.72 14.00 16.27
CA ILE A 75 -9.77 15.06 15.26
C ILE A 75 -9.95 16.41 15.93
N ARG A 76 -10.92 16.56 16.84
CA ARG A 76 -11.20 17.82 17.52
C ARG A 76 -10.02 18.32 18.32
N ARG A 77 -9.36 17.44 19.09
CA ARG A 77 -8.22 17.75 19.93
C ARG A 77 -7.01 18.17 19.09
N VAL A 78 -6.59 17.34 18.13
CA VAL A 78 -5.39 17.60 17.33
C VAL A 78 -5.57 18.82 16.44
N LYS A 79 -6.73 18.99 15.81
CA LYS A 79 -7.07 20.16 14.99
C LYS A 79 -6.99 21.46 15.78
N ALA A 80 -7.37 21.47 17.07
CA ALA A 80 -7.30 22.65 17.94
C ALA A 80 -5.86 23.09 18.24
N ASP A 81 -4.89 22.17 18.18
CA ASP A 81 -3.47 22.42 18.46
C ASP A 81 -2.68 22.80 17.20
N ILE A 82 -3.27 22.68 15.99
CA ILE A 82 -2.62 23.01 14.72
C ILE A 82 -2.87 24.49 14.40
N ALA A 83 -1.79 25.29 14.30
CA ALA A 83 -1.88 26.72 14.00
C ALA A 83 -2.17 27.01 12.52
N ASP A 84 -1.70 26.17 11.60
CA ASP A 84 -1.95 26.32 10.17
C ASP A 84 -3.35 25.78 9.81
N PRO A 85 -4.31 26.64 9.43
CA PRO A 85 -5.68 26.23 9.18
C PRO A 85 -5.83 25.29 7.98
N GLU A 86 -4.90 25.30 7.03
CA GLU A 86 -4.91 24.43 5.86
C GLU A 86 -4.45 23.01 6.24
N ILE A 87 -3.41 22.88 7.08
CA ILE A 87 -2.99 21.58 7.61
C ILE A 87 -4.08 21.00 8.53
N ALA A 88 -4.71 21.83 9.37
CA ALA A 88 -5.82 21.42 10.22
C ALA A 88 -7.02 20.88 9.41
N TRP A 89 -7.34 21.55 8.31
CA TRP A 89 -8.39 21.13 7.38
C TRP A 89 -8.03 19.83 6.63
N LEU A 90 -6.79 19.70 6.14
CA LEU A 90 -6.31 18.47 5.51
C LEU A 90 -6.37 17.29 6.50
N PHE A 91 -5.96 17.49 7.74
CA PHE A 91 -6.04 16.46 8.76
C PHE A 91 -7.49 16.03 9.04
N GLU A 92 -8.42 16.98 9.17
CA GLU A 92 -9.85 16.72 9.37
C GLU A 92 -10.45 15.88 8.25
N ASN A 93 -10.04 16.11 6.99
CA ASN A 93 -10.54 15.39 5.83
C ASN A 93 -9.86 14.02 5.67
N CYS A 94 -8.54 13.97 5.81
CA CYS A 94 -7.72 12.80 5.47
C CYS A 94 -7.77 11.73 6.55
N PHE A 95 -7.64 12.09 7.84
CA PHE A 95 -7.53 11.12 8.92
C PHE A 95 -8.75 10.19 9.00
N PRO A 96 -10.00 10.66 8.96
CA PRO A 96 -11.17 9.79 9.04
C PRO A 96 -11.62 9.22 7.69
N ASN A 97 -10.95 9.57 6.58
CA ASN A 97 -11.45 9.27 5.22
C ASN A 97 -11.80 7.80 5.02
N THR A 98 -10.99 6.88 5.52
CA THR A 98 -11.27 5.43 5.44
C THR A 98 -12.58 5.06 6.15
N LEU A 99 -12.80 5.55 7.36
CA LEU A 99 -14.04 5.26 8.11
C LEU A 99 -15.26 5.93 7.45
N ASP A 100 -15.09 7.14 6.97
CA ASP A 100 -16.16 7.90 6.35
C ASP A 100 -16.66 7.27 5.03
N THR A 101 -15.76 6.65 4.24
CA THR A 101 -16.07 6.37 2.82
C THR A 101 -15.78 4.95 2.33
N THR A 102 -14.88 4.19 2.99
CA THR A 102 -14.37 2.94 2.38
C THR A 102 -14.71 1.67 3.15
N VAL A 103 -15.15 1.76 4.40
CA VAL A 103 -15.48 0.58 5.20
C VAL A 103 -16.91 0.12 4.96
N ASP A 104 -17.10 -1.19 4.93
CA ASP A 104 -18.41 -1.84 4.98
C ASP A 104 -18.38 -2.82 6.16
N TYR A 105 -18.89 -2.34 7.28
CA TYR A 105 -18.86 -3.04 8.56
C TYR A 105 -20.22 -3.65 8.88
N SER A 106 -20.21 -4.92 9.26
CA SER A 106 -21.38 -5.64 9.72
C SER A 106 -21.06 -6.60 10.87
N VAL A 107 -22.09 -6.98 11.60
CA VAL A 107 -22.02 -8.05 12.63
C VAL A 107 -23.05 -9.10 12.29
N VAL A 108 -22.59 -10.30 11.92
CA VAL A 108 -23.47 -11.43 11.57
C VAL A 108 -23.33 -12.50 12.63
N ASN A 109 -24.44 -12.82 13.31
CA ASN A 109 -24.48 -13.79 14.43
C ASN A 109 -23.45 -13.48 15.54
N GLY A 110 -23.25 -12.20 15.84
CA GLY A 110 -22.28 -11.74 16.84
C GLY A 110 -20.82 -11.73 16.37
N VAL A 111 -20.56 -12.07 15.12
CA VAL A 111 -19.21 -12.09 14.52
C VAL A 111 -19.02 -10.84 13.64
N PRO A 112 -18.05 -9.96 13.93
CA PRO A 112 -17.76 -8.81 13.09
C PRO A 112 -17.09 -9.22 11.79
N ASP A 113 -17.46 -8.53 10.70
CA ASP A 113 -16.89 -8.63 9.37
C ASP A 113 -16.78 -7.23 8.78
N THR A 114 -15.61 -6.87 8.27
CA THR A 114 -15.38 -5.55 7.70
C THR A 114 -14.64 -5.67 6.38
N PHE A 115 -15.31 -5.26 5.32
CA PHE A 115 -14.72 -5.12 3.99
C PHE A 115 -14.23 -3.68 3.81
N VAL A 116 -13.02 -3.48 3.31
CA VAL A 116 -12.40 -2.15 3.14
C VAL A 116 -12.01 -1.99 1.69
N ILE A 117 -12.67 -1.10 0.96
CA ILE A 117 -12.31 -0.79 -0.42
C ILE A 117 -11.13 0.18 -0.48
N THR A 118 -10.38 0.16 -1.59
CA THR A 118 -9.22 1.05 -1.76
C THR A 118 -9.60 2.39 -2.39
N GLY A 119 -10.51 3.11 -1.77
CA GLY A 119 -10.94 4.43 -2.24
C GLY A 119 -12.02 4.35 -3.33
N ASP A 120 -11.69 4.78 -4.54
CA ASP A 120 -12.56 4.82 -5.70
C ASP A 120 -12.66 3.47 -6.47
N ILE A 121 -11.99 2.41 -6.01
CA ILE A 121 -12.08 1.06 -6.56
C ILE A 121 -12.81 0.16 -5.55
N GLU A 122 -13.93 -0.43 -5.96
CA GLU A 122 -14.78 -1.27 -5.10
C GLU A 122 -14.19 -2.69 -4.93
N ALA A 123 -12.94 -2.75 -4.48
CA ALA A 123 -12.26 -4.01 -4.17
C ALA A 123 -11.35 -3.83 -2.96
N MET A 124 -11.06 -4.93 -2.25
CA MET A 124 -10.25 -4.95 -1.04
C MET A 124 -8.88 -5.53 -1.34
N TRP A 125 -7.84 -4.71 -1.34
CA TRP A 125 -6.46 -5.16 -1.28
C TRP A 125 -6.07 -5.53 0.16
N LEU A 126 -5.34 -6.62 0.34
CA LEU A 126 -4.85 -7.02 1.67
C LEU A 126 -3.88 -5.99 2.25
N ARG A 127 -3.03 -5.41 1.45
CA ARG A 127 -2.11 -4.32 1.78
C ARG A 127 -2.86 -3.08 2.22
N ASP A 128 -3.69 -2.53 1.33
CA ASP A 128 -4.42 -1.28 1.53
C ASP A 128 -5.34 -1.34 2.74
N SER A 129 -6.12 -2.40 2.88
CA SER A 129 -7.05 -2.57 3.99
C SER A 129 -6.38 -2.55 5.36
N THR A 130 -5.14 -3.04 5.47
CA THR A 130 -4.34 -2.91 6.69
C THR A 130 -3.86 -1.48 6.87
N ALA A 131 -3.24 -0.90 5.83
CA ALA A 131 -2.65 0.44 5.92
C ALA A 131 -3.69 1.52 6.21
N GLN A 132 -4.88 1.39 5.61
CA GLN A 132 -5.99 2.33 5.80
C GLN A 132 -6.55 2.32 7.23
N VAL A 133 -6.52 1.20 7.95
CA VAL A 133 -7.04 1.12 9.32
C VAL A 133 -5.96 1.20 10.40
N TRP A 134 -4.69 1.13 10.00
CA TRP A 134 -3.55 1.08 10.91
C TRP A 134 -3.51 2.25 11.92
N PRO A 135 -3.73 3.52 11.53
CA PRO A 135 -3.64 4.65 12.45
C PRO A 135 -4.74 4.68 13.51
N TYR A 136 -5.79 3.85 13.39
CA TYR A 136 -6.86 3.77 14.39
C TYR A 136 -6.59 2.74 15.49
N LEU A 137 -5.58 1.87 15.35
CA LEU A 137 -5.25 0.85 16.35
C LEU A 137 -5.05 1.40 17.76
N PRO A 138 -4.33 2.53 17.99
CA PRO A 138 -4.18 3.09 19.33
C PRO A 138 -5.51 3.47 20.00
N LEU A 139 -6.54 3.77 19.21
CA LEU A 139 -7.86 4.21 19.69
C LEU A 139 -8.83 3.04 19.96
N ALA A 140 -8.43 1.79 19.67
CA ALA A 140 -9.30 0.62 19.76
C ALA A 140 -9.81 0.32 21.17
N ASN A 141 -9.08 0.73 22.22
CA ASN A 141 -9.52 0.56 23.60
C ASN A 141 -10.46 1.66 24.09
N GLU A 142 -10.52 2.79 23.39
CA GLU A 142 -11.38 3.93 23.74
C GLU A 142 -12.78 3.82 23.11
N ASP A 143 -12.92 2.94 22.09
CA ASP A 143 -14.15 2.77 21.33
C ASP A 143 -14.38 1.29 20.98
N ALA A 144 -15.36 0.67 21.62
CA ALA A 144 -15.69 -0.74 21.44
C ALA A 144 -16.21 -1.06 20.01
N GLN A 145 -16.87 -0.10 19.33
CA GLN A 145 -17.33 -0.29 17.96
C GLN A 145 -16.16 -0.24 16.99
N LEU A 146 -15.21 0.68 17.19
CA LEU A 146 -13.97 0.74 16.41
C LEU A 146 -13.15 -0.55 16.60
N ARG A 147 -13.01 -1.02 17.85
CA ARG A 147 -12.35 -2.31 18.12
C ARG A 147 -13.01 -3.46 17.38
N SER A 148 -14.35 -3.51 17.37
CA SER A 148 -15.12 -4.52 16.63
C SER A 148 -14.91 -4.42 15.11
N LEU A 149 -14.90 -3.22 14.54
CA LEU A 149 -14.57 -2.98 13.13
C LEU A 149 -13.18 -3.52 12.78
N LEU A 150 -12.16 -3.22 13.60
CA LEU A 150 -10.77 -3.69 13.38
C LEU A 150 -10.67 -5.22 13.45
N ALA A 151 -11.36 -5.85 14.42
CA ALA A 151 -11.48 -7.31 14.50
C ALA A 151 -12.15 -7.88 13.23
N GLY A 152 -13.16 -7.18 12.69
CA GLY A 152 -13.83 -7.51 11.44
C GLY A 152 -12.90 -7.49 10.24
N VAL A 153 -11.98 -6.51 10.14
CA VAL A 153 -10.97 -6.47 9.07
C VAL A 153 -10.05 -7.69 9.13
N ILE A 154 -9.57 -8.07 10.32
CA ILE A 154 -8.72 -9.26 10.51
C ILE A 154 -9.46 -10.53 10.04
N ARG A 155 -10.73 -10.67 10.37
CA ARG A 155 -11.57 -11.82 9.96
C ARG A 155 -11.78 -11.84 8.44
N ARG A 156 -12.05 -10.68 7.83
CA ARG A 156 -12.20 -10.57 6.38
C ARG A 156 -10.91 -10.92 5.66
N GLN A 157 -9.76 -10.42 6.11
CA GLN A 157 -8.45 -10.78 5.54
C GLN A 157 -8.16 -12.28 5.70
N THR A 158 -8.52 -12.88 6.83
CA THR A 158 -8.44 -14.33 7.05
C THR A 158 -9.22 -15.09 5.99
N LYS A 159 -10.47 -14.70 5.75
CA LYS A 159 -11.33 -15.29 4.71
C LYS A 159 -10.71 -15.15 3.31
N CYS A 160 -10.20 -13.97 2.98
CA CYS A 160 -9.51 -13.71 1.71
C CYS A 160 -8.30 -14.63 1.51
N ILE A 161 -7.43 -14.77 2.51
CA ILE A 161 -6.26 -15.66 2.45
C ILE A 161 -6.69 -17.13 2.24
N LEU A 162 -7.77 -17.58 2.89
CA LEU A 162 -8.28 -18.95 2.73
C LEU A 162 -8.89 -19.20 1.35
N ILE A 163 -9.41 -18.16 0.67
CA ILE A 163 -9.89 -18.24 -0.71
C ILE A 163 -8.71 -18.41 -1.67
N ASP A 164 -7.71 -17.52 -1.60
CA ASP A 164 -6.50 -17.60 -2.42
C ASP A 164 -5.34 -16.78 -1.82
N PRO A 165 -4.28 -17.42 -1.34
CA PRO A 165 -3.13 -16.72 -0.75
C PRO A 165 -2.25 -16.00 -1.79
N TYR A 166 -2.48 -16.24 -3.08
CA TYR A 166 -1.74 -15.62 -4.18
C TYR A 166 -2.42 -14.36 -4.74
N ALA A 167 -3.66 -14.07 -4.32
CA ALA A 167 -4.37 -12.89 -4.75
C ALA A 167 -4.05 -11.68 -3.85
N ASN A 168 -3.88 -10.53 -4.48
CA ASN A 168 -3.69 -9.24 -3.80
C ASN A 168 -5.03 -8.55 -3.50
N ALA A 169 -6.05 -8.72 -4.37
CA ALA A 169 -7.32 -8.00 -4.27
C ALA A 169 -8.55 -8.91 -4.43
N PHE A 170 -9.60 -8.60 -3.67
CA PHE A 170 -10.80 -9.41 -3.54
C PHE A 170 -12.07 -8.60 -3.78
N ASN A 171 -13.09 -9.24 -4.37
CA ASN A 171 -14.46 -8.75 -4.43
C ASN A 171 -15.15 -8.93 -3.06
N LYS A 172 -16.13 -8.07 -2.76
CA LYS A 172 -16.94 -8.23 -1.54
C LYS A 172 -17.76 -9.53 -1.58
N GLU A 173 -18.40 -9.76 -2.70
CA GLU A 173 -19.15 -10.96 -3.03
C GLU A 173 -18.63 -11.56 -4.34
N PRO A 174 -18.79 -12.88 -4.59
CA PRO A 174 -18.40 -13.49 -5.84
C PRO A 174 -19.04 -12.78 -7.04
N GLY A 175 -18.24 -12.40 -8.04
CA GLY A 175 -18.73 -11.65 -9.19
C GLY A 175 -17.70 -11.50 -10.31
N ASP A 176 -18.03 -10.68 -11.30
CA ASP A 176 -17.11 -10.33 -12.38
C ASP A 176 -16.07 -9.31 -11.90
N SER A 177 -14.85 -9.48 -12.38
CA SER A 177 -13.74 -8.52 -12.23
C SER A 177 -13.34 -7.96 -13.60
N PRO A 178 -12.84 -6.71 -13.68
CA PRO A 178 -12.20 -6.19 -14.89
C PRO A 178 -11.04 -7.06 -15.39
N TRP A 179 -10.45 -7.87 -14.49
CA TRP A 179 -9.27 -8.70 -14.71
C TRP A 179 -9.58 -10.20 -14.83
N LYS A 180 -10.86 -10.58 -15.02
CA LYS A 180 -11.28 -11.98 -15.10
C LYS A 180 -10.63 -12.80 -16.22
N ASP A 181 -10.12 -12.12 -17.26
CA ASP A 181 -9.46 -12.73 -18.41
C ASP A 181 -7.94 -12.85 -18.23
N ASP A 182 -7.40 -12.52 -17.07
CA ASP A 182 -5.98 -12.72 -16.75
C ASP A 182 -5.62 -14.22 -16.84
N LEU A 183 -4.46 -14.50 -17.40
CA LEU A 183 -3.96 -15.85 -17.59
C LEU A 183 -3.31 -16.35 -16.28
N THR A 184 -4.14 -16.56 -15.29
CA THR A 184 -3.85 -17.10 -13.96
C THR A 184 -5.08 -17.88 -13.48
N ASP A 185 -5.06 -18.45 -12.27
CA ASP A 185 -6.17 -19.20 -11.68
C ASP A 185 -7.20 -18.23 -11.05
N MET A 186 -7.91 -17.46 -11.90
CA MET A 186 -8.93 -16.52 -11.43
C MET A 186 -10.16 -17.23 -10.89
N LYS A 187 -10.75 -16.67 -9.84
CA LYS A 187 -11.98 -17.12 -9.18
C LYS A 187 -12.94 -15.94 -9.05
N PRO A 188 -14.27 -16.17 -8.95
CA PRO A 188 -15.26 -15.09 -8.83
C PRO A 188 -15.06 -14.17 -7.61
N GLU A 189 -14.43 -14.68 -6.54
CA GLU A 189 -14.12 -13.92 -5.33
C GLU A 189 -12.95 -12.96 -5.50
N LEU A 190 -12.15 -13.13 -6.56
CA LEU A 190 -10.93 -12.34 -6.78
C LEU A 190 -11.22 -11.13 -7.66
N HIS A 191 -10.77 -9.96 -7.22
CA HIS A 191 -10.70 -8.80 -8.08
C HIS A 191 -9.46 -8.84 -8.96
N GLU A 192 -8.29 -9.17 -8.37
CA GLU A 192 -7.01 -9.33 -9.05
C GLU A 192 -6.18 -10.42 -8.39
N ARG A 193 -5.36 -11.14 -9.17
CA ARG A 193 -4.55 -12.25 -8.66
C ARG A 193 -3.07 -12.02 -8.92
N LYS A 194 -2.53 -10.90 -8.47
CA LYS A 194 -1.10 -10.58 -8.48
C LYS A 194 -0.43 -11.05 -7.20
N TRP A 195 0.62 -11.87 -7.34
CA TRP A 195 1.35 -12.37 -6.19
C TRP A 195 2.37 -11.34 -5.70
N GLU A 196 2.16 -10.89 -4.49
CA GLU A 196 2.97 -9.94 -3.74
C GLU A 196 3.25 -10.49 -2.35
N VAL A 197 4.53 -10.54 -1.93
CA VAL A 197 4.91 -11.02 -0.60
C VAL A 197 4.27 -10.18 0.51
N ASP A 198 4.23 -8.87 0.31
CA ASP A 198 3.67 -7.94 1.29
C ASP A 198 2.16 -8.10 1.49
N SER A 199 1.42 -8.54 0.48
CA SER A 199 -0.02 -8.82 0.60
C SER A 199 -0.34 -9.84 1.71
N LEU A 200 0.58 -10.76 2.03
CA LEU A 200 0.44 -11.66 3.18
C LEU A 200 1.12 -11.15 4.46
N CYS A 201 2.05 -10.21 4.36
CA CYS A 201 2.69 -9.61 5.54
C CYS A 201 1.78 -8.58 6.25
N TYR A 202 1.00 -7.83 5.49
CA TYR A 202 0.11 -6.80 6.03
C TYR A 202 -0.98 -7.35 6.97
N PRO A 203 -1.70 -8.45 6.65
CA PRO A 203 -2.64 -9.08 7.58
C PRO A 203 -2.00 -9.54 8.88
N ILE A 204 -0.76 -10.05 8.83
CA ILE A 204 -0.01 -10.43 10.04
C ILE A 204 0.32 -9.18 10.88
N ARG A 205 0.79 -8.10 10.22
CA ARG A 205 1.06 -6.81 10.89
C ARG A 205 -0.19 -6.28 11.60
N LEU A 206 -1.34 -6.29 10.92
CA LEU A 206 -2.60 -5.83 11.52
C LEU A 206 -2.99 -6.69 12.72
N ALA A 207 -2.98 -8.01 12.57
CA ALA A 207 -3.33 -8.96 13.62
C ALA A 207 -2.44 -8.77 14.87
N HIS A 208 -1.12 -8.67 14.67
CA HIS A 208 -0.16 -8.44 15.75
C HIS A 208 -0.38 -7.06 16.40
N GLY A 209 -0.52 -5.99 15.61
CA GLY A 209 -0.77 -4.64 16.12
C GLY A 209 -2.08 -4.56 16.93
N TYR A 210 -3.14 -5.17 16.44
CA TYR A 210 -4.42 -5.27 17.13
C TYR A 210 -4.29 -5.98 18.49
N TRP A 211 -3.65 -7.15 18.50
CA TRP A 211 -3.41 -7.88 19.74
C TRP A 211 -2.56 -7.08 20.73
N LYS A 212 -1.50 -6.42 20.27
CA LYS A 212 -0.66 -5.57 21.13
C LYS A 212 -1.43 -4.38 21.72
N ALA A 213 -2.30 -3.77 20.93
CA ALA A 213 -3.08 -2.62 21.38
C ALA A 213 -4.22 -3.02 22.33
N THR A 214 -4.87 -4.17 22.11
CA THR A 214 -6.14 -4.50 22.78
C THR A 214 -6.07 -5.70 23.73
N ALA A 215 -5.06 -6.55 23.62
CA ALA A 215 -4.99 -7.89 24.22
C ALA A 215 -6.16 -8.82 23.83
N ASP A 216 -7.04 -8.42 22.91
CA ASP A 216 -8.16 -9.23 22.44
C ASP A 216 -7.68 -10.32 21.49
N THR A 217 -8.04 -11.57 21.79
CA THR A 217 -7.69 -12.75 21.00
C THR A 217 -8.87 -13.30 20.20
N SER A 218 -10.04 -12.69 20.29
CA SER A 218 -11.27 -13.18 19.66
C SER A 218 -11.22 -13.35 18.13
N PRO A 219 -10.41 -12.58 17.35
CA PRO A 219 -10.29 -12.80 15.91
C PRO A 219 -9.41 -14.00 15.54
N PHE A 220 -8.62 -14.56 16.48
CA PHE A 220 -7.60 -15.57 16.18
C PHE A 220 -8.11 -17.00 16.39
N ASP A 221 -9.23 -17.31 15.74
CA ASP A 221 -9.93 -18.59 15.75
C ASP A 221 -9.20 -19.66 14.87
N GLU A 222 -9.87 -20.80 14.64
CA GLU A 222 -9.29 -21.90 13.86
C GLU A 222 -9.09 -21.48 12.38
N ASP A 223 -9.97 -20.69 11.81
CA ASP A 223 -9.83 -20.22 10.43
C ASP A 223 -8.61 -19.29 10.30
N TRP A 224 -8.40 -18.41 11.26
CA TRP A 224 -7.19 -17.59 11.29
C TRP A 224 -5.94 -18.47 11.41
N ARG A 225 -5.92 -19.48 12.27
CA ARG A 225 -4.80 -20.40 12.38
C ARG A 225 -4.52 -21.16 11.08
N ARG A 226 -5.58 -21.62 10.38
CA ARG A 226 -5.46 -22.25 9.06
C ARG A 226 -4.88 -21.29 8.02
N ALA A 227 -5.36 -20.04 7.99
CA ALA A 227 -4.84 -19.01 7.09
C ALA A 227 -3.35 -18.74 7.34
N MET A 228 -2.90 -18.65 8.59
CA MET A 228 -1.49 -18.45 8.92
C MET A 228 -0.60 -19.62 8.48
N ARG A 229 -1.08 -20.86 8.60
CA ARG A 229 -0.37 -22.02 8.05
C ARG A 229 -0.28 -21.97 6.52
N LEU A 230 -1.33 -21.50 5.87
CA LEU A 230 -1.35 -21.29 4.42
C LEU A 230 -0.35 -20.23 3.99
N VAL A 231 -0.21 -19.13 4.74
CA VAL A 231 0.82 -18.10 4.52
C VAL A 231 2.22 -18.70 4.55
N ILE A 232 2.55 -19.45 5.61
CA ILE A 232 3.88 -20.09 5.73
C ILE A 232 4.14 -21.04 4.55
N ARG A 233 3.16 -21.87 4.18
CA ARG A 233 3.25 -22.74 3.02
C ARG A 233 3.53 -21.96 1.74
N THR A 234 2.79 -20.89 1.49
CA THR A 234 2.93 -20.03 0.30
C THR A 234 4.31 -19.38 0.23
N PHE A 235 4.82 -18.88 1.35
CA PHE A 235 6.18 -18.35 1.41
C PHE A 235 7.23 -19.41 1.09
N ARG A 236 7.08 -20.64 1.61
CA ARG A 236 7.96 -21.77 1.31
C ARG A 236 7.92 -22.14 -0.18
N GLU A 237 6.73 -22.24 -0.77
CA GLU A 237 6.56 -22.48 -2.20
C GLU A 237 7.25 -21.41 -3.05
N GLN A 238 7.17 -20.16 -2.63
CA GLN A 238 7.77 -19.03 -3.34
C GLN A 238 9.26 -18.79 -3.03
N GLN A 239 9.87 -19.54 -2.10
CA GLN A 239 11.34 -19.65 -2.08
C GLN A 239 11.87 -20.43 -3.30
N ARG A 240 11.02 -21.18 -3.98
CA ARG A 240 11.29 -21.91 -5.25
C ARG A 240 12.49 -22.86 -5.20
N LYS A 241 12.74 -23.47 -4.04
CA LYS A 241 13.86 -24.42 -3.85
C LYS A 241 13.69 -25.69 -4.67
N ASP A 242 12.46 -26.17 -4.79
CA ASP A 242 12.10 -27.43 -5.43
C ASP A 242 11.43 -27.22 -6.80
N GLY A 243 11.51 -26.02 -7.37
CA GLY A 243 10.91 -25.70 -8.68
C GLY A 243 10.26 -24.30 -8.70
N ARG A 244 9.56 -24.00 -9.79
CA ARG A 244 8.97 -22.68 -10.02
C ARG A 244 7.75 -22.35 -9.13
N GLY A 245 7.22 -23.34 -8.42
CA GLY A 245 5.99 -23.20 -7.65
C GLY A 245 4.71 -23.22 -8.53
N PRO A 246 3.53 -23.21 -7.89
CA PRO A 246 2.25 -23.34 -8.60
C PRO A 246 1.76 -22.03 -9.24
N TYR A 247 2.28 -20.88 -8.81
CA TYR A 247 1.81 -19.57 -9.25
C TYR A 247 2.42 -19.15 -10.58
N ARG A 248 1.58 -18.69 -11.49
CA ARG A 248 1.96 -17.97 -12.72
C ARG A 248 0.94 -16.90 -13.03
N PHE A 249 1.36 -15.84 -13.72
CA PHE A 249 0.49 -14.75 -14.13
C PHE A 249 0.93 -14.16 -15.48
N GLN A 250 -0.01 -13.95 -16.37
CA GLN A 250 0.15 -13.09 -17.53
C GLN A 250 -1.15 -12.31 -17.76
N ARG A 251 -1.02 -11.11 -18.29
CA ARG A 251 -2.13 -10.25 -18.72
C ARG A 251 -1.90 -9.83 -20.16
N VAL A 252 -2.95 -9.83 -20.98
CA VAL A 252 -2.90 -9.26 -22.34
C VAL A 252 -3.02 -7.75 -22.20
N THR A 253 -1.91 -7.05 -22.32
CA THR A 253 -1.82 -5.61 -22.08
C THR A 253 -0.71 -5.00 -22.93
N GLY A 254 -0.85 -3.70 -23.26
CA GLY A 254 0.25 -2.91 -23.85
C GLY A 254 1.20 -2.31 -22.79
N TRP A 255 0.92 -2.51 -21.49
CA TRP A 255 1.72 -1.97 -20.40
C TRP A 255 2.68 -3.04 -19.85
N GLN A 256 3.99 -2.84 -20.05
CA GLN A 256 4.99 -3.89 -19.78
C GLN A 256 5.08 -4.30 -18.31
N THR A 257 4.84 -3.39 -17.36
CA THR A 257 4.89 -3.69 -15.93
C THR A 257 3.62 -4.37 -15.40
N ASP A 258 2.57 -4.48 -16.23
CA ASP A 258 1.28 -5.06 -15.85
C ASP A 258 1.16 -6.56 -16.25
N THR A 259 2.25 -7.16 -16.72
CA THR A 259 2.34 -8.58 -17.10
C THR A 259 3.70 -9.16 -16.75
N VAL A 260 3.80 -10.49 -16.70
CA VAL A 260 4.97 -11.20 -16.19
C VAL A 260 5.71 -11.91 -17.32
N ALA A 261 7.02 -11.69 -17.39
CA ALA A 261 7.92 -12.39 -18.32
C ALA A 261 8.07 -13.89 -18.01
N GLY A 262 8.85 -14.61 -18.83
CA GLY A 262 9.24 -16.00 -18.56
C GLY A 262 8.07 -16.99 -18.50
N GLY A 263 7.04 -16.78 -19.32
CA GLY A 263 5.84 -17.62 -19.34
C GLY A 263 4.97 -17.46 -18.09
N GLY A 264 5.04 -16.28 -17.46
CA GLY A 264 4.25 -15.95 -16.27
C GLY A 264 4.93 -16.28 -14.95
N TYR A 265 6.18 -16.76 -14.96
CA TYR A 265 6.93 -17.11 -13.74
C TYR A 265 7.92 -16.02 -13.29
N GLY A 266 8.09 -14.96 -14.08
CA GLY A 266 9.11 -13.95 -13.88
C GLY A 266 10.46 -14.36 -14.48
N ASN A 267 11.45 -13.47 -14.38
CA ASN A 267 12.80 -13.75 -14.81
C ASN A 267 13.45 -14.87 -13.96
N PRO A 268 14.44 -15.60 -14.51
CA PRO A 268 15.12 -16.68 -13.78
C PRO A 268 15.71 -16.19 -12.46
N ILE A 269 15.63 -17.06 -11.44
CA ILE A 269 16.27 -16.86 -10.15
C ILE A 269 17.17 -18.05 -9.80
N ARG A 270 18.16 -17.78 -8.96
CA ARG A 270 18.86 -18.80 -8.18
C ARG A 270 18.26 -18.82 -6.77
N PRO A 271 17.67 -19.93 -6.32
CA PRO A 271 17.12 -20.02 -4.98
C PRO A 271 18.21 -19.81 -3.91
N VAL A 272 18.07 -18.78 -3.11
CA VAL A 272 19.06 -18.38 -2.08
C VAL A 272 18.44 -18.27 -0.68
N GLY A 273 17.16 -18.67 -0.54
CA GLY A 273 16.40 -18.56 0.70
C GLY A 273 15.52 -17.31 0.81
N LEU A 274 15.57 -16.38 -0.17
CA LEU A 274 14.62 -15.28 -0.31
C LEU A 274 13.29 -15.78 -0.89
N ILE A 275 12.23 -15.02 -0.68
CA ILE A 275 10.88 -15.28 -1.17
C ILE A 275 10.68 -14.46 -2.45
N CYS A 276 10.26 -15.10 -3.56
CA CYS A 276 9.91 -14.40 -4.79
C CYS A 276 8.63 -13.58 -4.59
N SER A 277 8.67 -12.30 -4.91
CA SER A 277 7.52 -11.45 -5.18
C SER A 277 7.46 -11.23 -6.67
N ILE A 278 6.36 -11.60 -7.31
CA ILE A 278 6.24 -11.45 -8.77
C ILE A 278 5.77 -10.05 -9.13
N PHE A 279 5.05 -9.43 -8.21
CA PHE A 279 4.68 -8.03 -8.29
C PHE A 279 5.21 -7.25 -7.08
N ARG A 280 5.31 -5.94 -7.26
CA ARG A 280 5.67 -4.92 -6.27
C ARG A 280 4.42 -4.45 -5.53
N PRO A 281 4.55 -3.74 -4.41
CA PRO A 281 3.41 -3.10 -3.73
C PRO A 281 2.64 -2.09 -4.60
N SER A 282 3.21 -1.68 -5.73
CA SER A 282 2.57 -0.84 -6.74
C SER A 282 1.75 -1.62 -7.77
N ASP A 283 1.59 -2.94 -7.62
CA ASP A 283 1.01 -3.86 -8.60
C ASP A 283 1.81 -3.99 -9.91
N ASP A 284 3.03 -3.44 -9.99
CA ASP A 284 3.94 -3.60 -11.13
C ASP A 284 4.79 -4.87 -11.02
N ALA A 285 5.00 -5.56 -12.13
CA ALA A 285 5.84 -6.76 -12.17
C ALA A 285 7.30 -6.44 -11.78
N THR A 286 7.90 -7.33 -10.98
CA THR A 286 9.32 -7.26 -10.64
C THR A 286 10.20 -7.58 -11.85
N ILE A 287 11.36 -6.92 -11.94
CA ILE A 287 12.41 -7.31 -12.88
C ILE A 287 13.18 -8.50 -12.32
N PHE A 288 13.65 -8.40 -11.08
CA PHE A 288 14.26 -9.52 -10.36
C PHE A 288 13.34 -9.97 -9.22
N PRO A 289 12.89 -11.22 -9.22
CA PRO A 289 11.78 -11.66 -8.35
C PRO A 289 12.03 -11.58 -6.84
N PHE A 290 13.27 -11.40 -6.37
CA PHE A 290 13.51 -11.16 -4.95
C PHE A 290 13.45 -9.67 -4.63
N LEU A 291 12.25 -9.18 -4.36
CA LEU A 291 12.00 -7.81 -3.92
C LEU A 291 12.50 -7.65 -2.47
N VAL A 292 13.55 -6.84 -2.31
CA VAL A 292 14.27 -6.72 -1.03
C VAL A 292 13.42 -6.11 0.08
N PRO A 293 12.71 -4.98 -0.11
CA PRO A 293 11.89 -4.42 0.97
C PRO A 293 10.78 -5.37 1.42
N SER A 294 10.12 -6.09 0.50
CA SER A 294 9.09 -7.09 0.87
C SER A 294 9.69 -8.29 1.62
N ASN A 295 10.92 -8.70 1.30
CA ASN A 295 11.62 -9.76 2.07
C ASN A 295 12.01 -9.28 3.48
N HIS A 296 12.43 -8.04 3.67
CA HIS A 296 12.61 -7.45 5.00
C HIS A 296 11.29 -7.42 5.77
N PHE A 297 10.20 -7.04 5.12
CA PHE A 297 8.88 -7.05 5.75
C PHE A 297 8.41 -8.47 6.10
N ALA A 298 8.71 -9.47 5.26
CA ALA A 298 8.42 -10.88 5.57
C ALA A 298 9.15 -11.35 6.84
N VAL A 299 10.43 -11.00 7.02
CA VAL A 299 11.18 -11.29 8.26
C VAL A 299 10.47 -10.72 9.49
N ARG A 300 10.08 -9.44 9.41
CA ARG A 300 9.36 -8.76 10.50
C ARG A 300 8.01 -9.39 10.78
N ALA A 301 7.21 -9.63 9.74
CA ALA A 301 5.89 -10.24 9.85
C ALA A 301 5.95 -11.67 10.42
N LEU A 302 6.92 -12.48 10.01
CA LEU A 302 7.13 -13.83 10.53
C LEU A 302 7.53 -13.83 12.02
N ALA A 303 8.34 -12.87 12.46
CA ALA A 303 8.66 -12.68 13.88
C ALA A 303 7.41 -12.28 14.68
N GLN A 304 6.61 -11.35 14.16
CA GLN A 304 5.33 -10.94 14.74
C GLN A 304 4.33 -12.11 14.81
N LEU A 305 4.26 -12.93 13.75
CA LEU A 305 3.41 -14.11 13.73
C LEU A 305 3.85 -15.13 14.77
N SER A 306 5.15 -15.37 14.89
CA SER A 306 5.71 -16.29 15.92
C SER A 306 5.32 -15.85 17.33
N GLU A 307 5.43 -14.55 17.63
CA GLU A 307 5.05 -13.96 18.93
C GLU A 307 3.55 -14.10 19.20
N LEU A 308 2.71 -13.65 18.26
CA LEU A 308 1.26 -13.70 18.39
C LEU A 308 0.76 -15.15 18.51
N TYR A 309 1.27 -16.04 17.68
CA TYR A 309 0.83 -17.45 17.66
C TYR A 309 1.21 -18.18 18.96
N ALA A 310 2.36 -17.86 19.55
CA ALA A 310 2.73 -18.38 20.86
C ALA A 310 1.76 -17.96 21.98
N ALA A 311 1.15 -16.78 21.86
CA ALA A 311 0.17 -16.28 22.82
C ALA A 311 -1.22 -16.92 22.64
N VAL A 312 -1.67 -17.12 21.39
CA VAL A 312 -3.04 -17.57 21.09
C VAL A 312 -3.16 -19.10 20.94
N ALA A 313 -2.08 -19.79 20.64
CA ALA A 313 -2.03 -21.25 20.48
C ALA A 313 -0.76 -21.85 21.11
N PRO A 314 -0.53 -21.69 22.43
CA PRO A 314 0.74 -22.08 23.11
C PRO A 314 1.08 -23.56 23.01
N ALA A 315 0.09 -24.42 22.75
CA ALA A 315 0.33 -25.85 22.56
C ALA A 315 0.99 -26.20 21.22
N ASP A 316 0.92 -25.32 20.23
CA ASP A 316 1.46 -25.53 18.89
C ASP A 316 2.89 -24.97 18.74
N VAL A 317 3.79 -25.46 19.58
CA VAL A 317 5.20 -25.06 19.59
C VAL A 317 5.88 -25.33 18.24
N ALA A 318 5.42 -26.33 17.49
CA ALA A 318 6.01 -26.70 16.20
C ALA A 318 5.82 -25.56 15.18
N PHE A 319 4.62 -24.99 15.07
CA PHE A 319 4.35 -23.90 14.14
C PHE A 319 5.04 -22.59 14.55
N VAL A 320 5.10 -22.27 15.85
CA VAL A 320 5.87 -21.13 16.37
C VAL A 320 7.33 -21.22 15.94
N ARG A 321 7.95 -22.42 16.09
CA ARG A 321 9.34 -22.65 15.66
C ARG A 321 9.50 -22.57 14.14
N GLU A 322 8.51 -23.04 13.38
CA GLU A 322 8.53 -22.94 11.92
C GLU A 322 8.54 -21.50 11.43
N CYS A 323 7.69 -20.61 12.01
CA CYS A 323 7.68 -19.18 11.71
C CYS A 323 9.05 -18.55 12.02
N ALA A 324 9.58 -18.79 13.22
CA ALA A 324 10.89 -18.26 13.63
C ALA A 324 12.03 -18.76 12.74
N ALA A 325 12.02 -20.04 12.35
CA ALA A 325 13.04 -20.63 11.49
C ALA A 325 13.01 -20.02 10.08
N LEU A 326 11.81 -19.81 9.51
CA LEU A 326 11.66 -19.16 8.21
C LEU A 326 12.12 -17.70 8.27
N ALA A 327 11.76 -16.94 9.32
CA ALA A 327 12.25 -15.59 9.52
C ALA A 327 13.78 -15.53 9.54
N GLN A 328 14.44 -16.40 10.29
CA GLN A 328 15.90 -16.48 10.37
C GLN A 328 16.54 -16.87 9.04
N GLU A 329 15.92 -17.78 8.28
CA GLU A 329 16.40 -18.17 6.97
C GLU A 329 16.39 -17.02 5.98
N VAL A 330 15.27 -16.29 5.87
CA VAL A 330 15.14 -15.11 4.99
C VAL A 330 16.09 -13.99 5.45
N ALA A 331 16.24 -13.77 6.77
CA ALA A 331 17.16 -12.76 7.31
C ALA A 331 18.62 -13.06 6.92
N ARG A 332 19.05 -14.33 7.03
CA ARG A 332 20.41 -14.73 6.57
C ARG A 332 20.59 -14.54 5.07
N ALA A 333 19.55 -14.83 4.28
CA ALA A 333 19.58 -14.62 2.83
C ALA A 333 19.67 -13.13 2.48
N LEU A 334 18.92 -12.26 3.16
CA LEU A 334 19.03 -10.80 3.01
C LEU A 334 20.44 -10.29 3.34
N ALA A 335 21.01 -10.75 4.45
CA ALA A 335 22.37 -10.36 4.85
C ALA A 335 23.43 -10.76 3.80
N ALA A 336 23.24 -11.89 3.13
CA ALA A 336 24.18 -12.41 2.14
C ALA A 336 23.99 -11.83 0.72
N TRP A 337 22.76 -11.45 0.34
CA TRP A 337 22.42 -11.14 -1.06
C TRP A 337 21.87 -9.73 -1.28
N ALA A 338 21.36 -9.07 -0.23
CA ALA A 338 20.71 -7.77 -0.30
C ALA A 338 21.50 -6.64 0.41
N ARG A 339 22.81 -6.84 0.65
CA ARG A 339 23.74 -5.79 1.08
C ARG A 339 24.86 -5.71 0.05
N VAL A 340 25.04 -4.57 -0.53
CA VAL A 340 26.02 -4.39 -1.64
C VAL A 340 26.77 -3.09 -1.48
N GLU A 341 28.05 -3.11 -1.87
CA GLU A 341 28.87 -1.91 -1.90
C GLU A 341 28.50 -1.02 -3.08
N HIS A 342 28.13 0.22 -2.79
CA HIS A 342 27.95 1.29 -3.76
C HIS A 342 29.22 2.14 -3.82
N LEU A 343 29.60 2.61 -5.01
CA LEU A 343 30.87 3.30 -5.22
C LEU A 343 31.07 4.51 -4.30
N ASP A 344 30.02 5.31 -4.10
CA ASP A 344 30.10 6.59 -3.40
C ASP A 344 29.44 6.59 -2.01
N LEU A 345 28.56 5.63 -1.72
CA LEU A 345 27.73 5.65 -0.52
C LEU A 345 28.06 4.55 0.50
N GLY A 346 28.98 3.62 0.14
CA GLY A 346 29.25 2.43 0.96
C GLY A 346 28.17 1.36 0.81
N THR A 347 27.92 0.58 1.85
CA THR A 347 26.93 -0.52 1.80
C THR A 347 25.51 0.02 1.69
N VAL A 348 24.77 -0.39 0.65
CA VAL A 348 23.34 -0.07 0.44
C VAL A 348 22.50 -1.32 0.21
N PHE A 349 21.20 -1.18 0.34
CA PHE A 349 20.23 -2.20 -0.07
C PHE A 349 19.82 -1.97 -1.53
N PRO A 350 19.97 -2.97 -2.44
CA PRO A 350 19.31 -2.93 -3.75
C PRO A 350 17.81 -3.13 -3.59
N TYR A 351 17.02 -2.67 -4.56
CA TYR A 351 15.57 -2.84 -4.53
C TYR A 351 15.14 -4.27 -4.88
N GLU A 352 15.78 -4.85 -5.89
CA GLU A 352 15.53 -6.23 -6.33
C GLU A 352 16.84 -6.97 -6.58
N VAL A 353 16.83 -8.29 -6.36
CA VAL A 353 17.95 -9.20 -6.68
C VAL A 353 17.42 -10.51 -7.26
N ASP A 354 18.29 -11.31 -7.92
CA ASP A 354 17.94 -12.58 -8.57
C ASP A 354 18.68 -13.81 -8.01
N GLY A 355 19.63 -13.63 -7.10
CA GLY A 355 20.47 -14.69 -6.56
C GLY A 355 21.61 -15.14 -7.47
N PHE A 356 21.72 -14.63 -8.71
CA PHE A 356 22.88 -14.82 -9.59
C PHE A 356 23.93 -13.71 -9.44
N GLY A 357 23.58 -12.63 -8.77
CA GLY A 357 24.43 -11.46 -8.56
C GLY A 357 23.93 -10.19 -9.27
N ASN A 358 22.83 -10.27 -10.03
CA ASN A 358 22.22 -9.08 -10.60
C ASN A 358 21.40 -8.32 -9.53
N ARG A 359 21.36 -7.00 -9.69
CA ARG A 359 20.80 -6.06 -8.72
C ARG A 359 20.11 -4.93 -9.45
N LEU A 360 18.96 -4.49 -8.94
CA LEU A 360 18.27 -3.30 -9.42
C LEU A 360 18.36 -2.22 -8.33
N PHE A 361 18.89 -1.07 -8.72
CA PHE A 361 18.99 0.11 -7.87
C PHE A 361 17.89 1.09 -8.23
N MET A 362 16.91 1.20 -7.40
CA MET A 362 15.80 2.17 -7.43
C MET A 362 15.09 2.15 -6.06
N ASP A 363 14.10 2.97 -5.90
CA ASP A 363 13.01 2.78 -4.93
C ASP A 363 11.69 3.16 -5.57
N ASP A 364 10.60 2.66 -5.00
CA ASP A 364 9.21 2.95 -5.35
C ASP A 364 8.51 3.56 -4.14
N ALA A 365 7.59 4.49 -4.35
CA ALA A 365 6.89 5.18 -3.26
C ALA A 365 5.92 4.28 -2.48
N ASN A 366 5.50 3.15 -3.07
CA ASN A 366 4.56 2.23 -2.43
C ASN A 366 5.24 1.40 -1.33
N VAL A 367 4.56 1.24 -0.21
CA VAL A 367 5.10 0.57 0.98
C VAL A 367 4.74 -0.92 0.97
N PRO A 368 5.71 -1.84 1.15
CA PRO A 368 7.11 -1.65 1.53
C PRO A 368 8.02 -1.12 0.42
N SER A 369 8.77 -0.09 0.74
CA SER A 369 9.87 0.48 -0.03
C SER A 369 11.17 0.41 0.77
N LEU A 370 12.31 0.69 0.15
CA LEU A 370 13.56 0.80 0.88
C LEU A 370 13.52 1.95 1.90
N LEU A 371 12.90 3.07 1.52
CA LEU A 371 12.69 4.20 2.43
C LEU A 371 11.85 3.84 3.65
N SER A 372 10.85 2.96 3.51
CA SER A 372 9.88 2.62 4.54
C SER A 372 10.35 1.59 5.57
N LEU A 373 11.53 1.00 5.42
CA LEU A 373 11.99 -0.11 6.26
C LEU A 373 11.95 0.19 7.77
N PRO A 374 12.36 1.37 8.28
CA PRO A 374 12.21 1.69 9.70
C PRO A 374 10.76 1.90 10.16
N TYR A 375 9.90 2.45 9.31
CA TYR A 375 8.48 2.59 9.61
C TYR A 375 7.79 1.23 9.81
N LEU A 376 8.21 0.23 9.05
CA LEU A 376 7.74 -1.16 9.20
C LEU A 376 8.41 -1.90 10.36
N GLY A 377 9.42 -1.30 11.00
CA GLY A 377 10.22 -1.93 12.05
C GLY A 377 11.12 -3.06 11.54
N CYS A 378 11.55 -2.97 10.28
CA CYS A 378 12.41 -3.95 9.62
C CYS A 378 13.90 -3.70 9.86
N VAL A 379 14.28 -2.43 9.97
CA VAL A 379 15.66 -1.99 10.27
C VAL A 379 15.61 -0.79 11.20
N GLU A 380 16.70 -0.53 11.92
CA GLU A 380 16.81 0.69 12.73
C GLU A 380 17.16 1.90 11.84
N ARG A 381 16.71 3.10 12.23
CA ARG A 381 16.99 4.34 11.48
C ARG A 381 18.47 4.68 11.41
N ASP A 382 19.26 4.26 12.40
CA ASP A 382 20.69 4.49 12.49
C ASP A 382 21.56 3.39 11.88
N ASP A 383 20.95 2.30 11.32
CA ASP A 383 21.70 1.27 10.55
C ASP A 383 22.48 1.98 9.41
N PRO A 384 23.81 1.81 9.36
CA PRO A 384 24.65 2.49 8.37
C PRO A 384 24.24 2.18 6.91
N ALA A 385 23.84 0.94 6.62
CA ALA A 385 23.39 0.55 5.30
C ALA A 385 22.03 1.19 4.96
N TYR A 386 21.12 1.31 5.94
CA TYR A 386 19.89 2.04 5.72
C TYR A 386 20.12 3.53 5.48
N ARG A 387 21.01 4.17 6.26
CA ARG A 387 21.36 5.59 6.05
C ARG A 387 21.92 5.86 4.65
N ALA A 388 22.82 5.00 4.19
CA ALA A 388 23.37 5.06 2.85
C ALA A 388 22.28 4.82 1.78
N THR A 389 21.40 3.82 2.01
CA THR A 389 20.26 3.54 1.14
C THR A 389 19.29 4.72 1.08
N ARG A 390 18.98 5.33 2.23
CA ARG A 390 18.12 6.51 2.31
C ARG A 390 18.70 7.70 1.53
N ALA A 391 20.01 7.93 1.63
CA ALA A 391 20.69 8.95 0.83
C ALA A 391 20.58 8.67 -0.68
N PHE A 392 20.75 7.41 -1.10
CA PHE A 392 20.58 6.97 -2.48
C PHE A 392 19.13 7.20 -2.97
N VAL A 393 18.11 6.69 -2.27
CA VAL A 393 16.73 6.73 -2.76
C VAL A 393 16.12 8.14 -2.79
N LEU A 394 16.70 9.08 -2.03
CA LEU A 394 16.32 10.50 -2.02
C LEU A 394 17.25 11.37 -2.87
N SER A 395 17.96 10.78 -3.82
CA SER A 395 18.85 11.46 -4.77
C SER A 395 18.47 11.16 -6.22
N GLU A 396 19.11 11.85 -7.17
CA GLU A 396 18.94 11.63 -8.61
C GLU A 396 19.50 10.29 -9.10
N ASP A 397 20.24 9.57 -8.26
CA ASP A 397 20.70 8.19 -8.55
C ASP A 397 19.53 7.18 -8.47
N ASN A 398 18.45 7.52 -7.78
CA ASN A 398 17.18 6.80 -7.90
C ASN A 398 16.42 7.31 -9.13
N PRO A 399 16.22 6.49 -10.19
CA PRO A 399 15.55 6.94 -11.42
C PRO A 399 14.10 7.38 -11.23
N TYR A 400 13.50 7.09 -10.07
CA TYR A 400 12.14 7.49 -9.72
C TYR A 400 12.10 8.58 -8.63
N PHE A 401 13.23 9.19 -8.28
CA PHE A 401 13.25 10.43 -7.52
C PHE A 401 13.14 11.62 -8.48
N PHE A 402 12.03 12.32 -8.44
CA PHE A 402 11.74 13.44 -9.32
C PHE A 402 11.88 14.76 -8.57
N ARG A 403 12.43 15.77 -9.26
CA ARG A 403 12.52 17.14 -8.75
C ARG A 403 11.97 18.11 -9.81
N GLY A 404 11.05 18.97 -9.38
CA GLY A 404 10.39 19.95 -10.24
C GLY A 404 9.96 21.21 -9.50
N SER A 405 9.25 22.09 -10.19
CA SER A 405 8.80 23.39 -9.65
C SER A 405 7.69 23.26 -8.58
N ALA A 406 6.86 22.21 -8.63
CA ALA A 406 5.84 21.97 -7.62
C ALA A 406 6.38 21.22 -6.41
N ALA A 407 7.20 20.17 -6.62
CA ALA A 407 7.73 19.34 -5.53
C ALA A 407 8.96 18.54 -5.94
N GLU A 408 9.61 17.91 -4.93
CA GLU A 408 10.52 16.80 -5.10
C GLU A 408 10.05 15.60 -4.28
N GLY A 409 10.26 14.38 -4.79
CA GLY A 409 9.88 13.16 -4.10
C GLY A 409 9.99 11.91 -4.96
N ILE A 410 9.76 10.76 -4.34
CA ILE A 410 9.79 9.46 -4.99
C ILE A 410 8.44 9.20 -5.68
N GLY A 411 8.50 8.68 -6.89
CA GLY A 411 7.37 8.12 -7.65
C GLY A 411 7.52 6.62 -7.84
N GLY A 412 7.29 6.17 -9.05
CA GLY A 412 7.41 4.76 -9.44
C GLY A 412 6.99 4.56 -10.90
N PRO A 413 7.24 3.38 -11.47
CA PRO A 413 6.85 3.11 -12.86
C PRO A 413 5.33 3.07 -13.05
N HIS A 414 4.57 2.80 -11.99
CA HIS A 414 3.12 2.64 -12.00
C HIS A 414 2.36 3.85 -12.58
N ALA A 415 2.67 5.04 -12.09
CA ALA A 415 2.06 6.29 -12.55
C ALA A 415 2.84 6.94 -13.71
N GLY A 416 4.01 6.39 -14.05
CA GLY A 416 4.91 6.89 -15.08
C GLY A 416 5.91 7.92 -14.59
N MET A 417 6.71 8.43 -15.54
CA MET A 417 7.78 9.39 -15.26
C MET A 417 7.22 10.74 -14.80
N ASP A 418 7.99 11.42 -13.95
CA ASP A 418 7.69 12.75 -13.41
C ASP A 418 6.48 12.82 -12.45
N MET A 419 5.91 11.67 -12.09
CA MET A 419 4.78 11.57 -11.16
C MET A 419 5.26 11.22 -9.75
N ILE A 420 5.13 12.18 -8.83
CA ILE A 420 5.49 12.04 -7.42
C ILE A 420 4.29 11.49 -6.64
N TRP A 421 4.54 10.58 -5.71
CA TRP A 421 3.50 10.04 -4.83
C TRP A 421 3.53 10.71 -3.45
N PRO A 422 2.42 11.22 -2.94
CA PRO A 422 2.31 11.70 -1.56
C PRO A 422 2.78 10.68 -0.53
N LEU A 423 2.56 9.38 -0.76
CA LEU A 423 3.07 8.29 0.09
C LEU A 423 4.58 8.38 0.32
N GLY A 424 5.37 8.65 -0.72
CA GLY A 424 6.82 8.80 -0.64
C GLY A 424 7.23 10.02 0.19
N ILE A 425 6.50 11.16 0.06
CA ILE A 425 6.77 12.37 0.85
C ILE A 425 6.40 12.14 2.33
N ILE A 426 5.27 11.50 2.60
CA ILE A 426 4.84 11.15 3.96
C ILE A 426 5.85 10.19 4.60
N MET A 427 6.29 9.17 3.86
CA MET A 427 7.26 8.21 4.33
C MET A 427 8.63 8.84 4.61
N ARG A 428 9.06 9.81 3.78
CA ARG A 428 10.26 10.61 4.03
C ARG A 428 10.19 11.34 5.38
N ALA A 429 9.04 11.91 5.72
CA ALA A 429 8.83 12.56 7.01
C ALA A 429 8.79 11.56 8.17
N LEU A 430 8.05 10.46 8.05
CA LEU A 430 7.91 9.44 9.09
C LEU A 430 9.22 8.70 9.42
N THR A 431 10.18 8.68 8.49
CA THR A 431 11.49 8.04 8.66
C THR A 431 12.63 9.03 8.92
N SER A 432 12.32 10.32 9.11
CA SER A 432 13.31 11.38 9.40
C SER A 432 13.36 11.71 10.89
N ASP A 433 14.56 12.04 11.35
CA ASP A 433 14.79 12.68 12.65
C ASP A 433 15.14 14.17 12.50
N ASP A 434 15.31 14.67 11.25
CA ASP A 434 15.55 16.07 10.96
C ASP A 434 14.23 16.86 10.88
N GLU A 435 14.01 17.76 11.83
CA GLU A 435 12.82 18.59 11.90
C GLU A 435 12.65 19.52 10.68
N ARG A 436 13.74 19.94 10.04
CA ARG A 436 13.69 20.75 8.82
C ARG A 436 13.14 19.94 7.65
N GLU A 437 13.55 18.67 7.55
CA GLU A 437 13.04 17.76 6.54
C GLU A 437 11.55 17.43 6.77
N ILE A 438 11.14 17.19 8.02
CA ILE A 438 9.73 16.97 8.37
C ILE A 438 8.88 18.20 8.00
N ALA A 439 9.33 19.41 8.37
CA ALA A 439 8.63 20.66 8.03
C ALA A 439 8.55 20.90 6.51
N PHE A 440 9.63 20.55 5.79
CA PHE A 440 9.64 20.58 4.32
C PHE A 440 8.58 19.64 3.73
N CYS A 441 8.49 18.41 4.22
CA CYS A 441 7.49 17.42 3.76
C CYS A 441 6.07 17.89 4.06
N LEU A 442 5.79 18.41 5.26
CA LEU A 442 4.48 18.97 5.61
C LEU A 442 4.08 20.13 4.69
N THR A 443 5.03 21.06 4.43
CA THR A 443 4.82 22.18 3.52
C THR A 443 4.56 21.70 2.09
N THR A 444 5.27 20.66 1.64
CA THR A 444 5.10 20.09 0.30
C THR A 444 3.72 19.45 0.16
N LEU A 445 3.30 18.62 1.10
CA LEU A 445 1.96 18.01 1.10
C LEU A 445 0.85 19.05 1.12
N LYS A 446 1.01 20.12 1.91
CA LYS A 446 0.09 21.26 1.93
C LYS A 446 -0.02 21.96 0.57
N ARG A 447 1.07 22.06 -0.20
CA ARG A 447 1.09 22.78 -1.48
C ARG A 447 0.59 21.95 -2.66
N THR A 448 0.49 20.62 -2.53
CA THR A 448 0.32 19.71 -3.67
C THR A 448 -1.02 18.99 -3.71
N HIS A 449 -1.95 19.28 -2.78
CA HIS A 449 -3.30 18.68 -2.78
C HIS A 449 -4.28 19.33 -3.79
N ALA A 450 -3.81 20.28 -4.60
CA ALA A 450 -4.55 20.94 -5.70
C ALA A 450 -5.94 21.50 -5.32
N GLY A 451 -6.17 21.82 -4.06
CA GLY A 451 -7.46 22.32 -3.55
C GLY A 451 -8.52 21.25 -3.26
N THR A 452 -8.21 19.95 -3.46
CA THR A 452 -9.15 18.86 -3.21
C THR A 452 -9.41 18.60 -1.71
N GLY A 453 -8.44 18.96 -0.86
CA GLY A 453 -8.50 18.66 0.58
C GLY A 453 -8.11 17.24 0.94
N PHE A 454 -7.56 16.49 -0.03
CA PHE A 454 -7.14 15.09 0.12
C PHE A 454 -5.75 14.85 -0.51
N MET A 455 -5.12 13.75 -0.12
CA MET A 455 -3.90 13.26 -0.74
C MET A 455 -4.24 12.49 -2.02
N HIS A 456 -3.56 12.83 -3.10
CA HIS A 456 -3.64 12.12 -4.37
C HIS A 456 -2.92 10.75 -4.32
N GLU A 457 -3.15 9.91 -5.30
CA GLU A 457 -2.27 8.78 -5.56
C GLU A 457 -0.90 9.29 -6.04
N SER A 458 -0.88 10.07 -7.13
CA SER A 458 0.32 10.75 -7.62
C SER A 458 -0.01 12.09 -8.27
N PHE A 459 0.99 12.97 -8.37
CA PHE A 459 0.90 14.27 -9.04
C PHE A 459 2.20 14.59 -9.79
N HIS A 460 2.08 15.43 -10.82
CA HIS A 460 3.25 15.79 -11.65
C HIS A 460 4.20 16.74 -10.90
N LYS A 461 5.51 16.50 -10.98
CA LYS A 461 6.55 17.24 -10.26
C LYS A 461 6.55 18.75 -10.50
N ASP A 462 6.08 19.21 -11.67
CA ASP A 462 6.04 20.64 -12.06
C ASP A 462 4.65 21.27 -11.95
N ASP A 463 3.58 20.46 -11.83
CA ASP A 463 2.21 20.93 -11.80
C ASP A 463 1.34 20.01 -10.94
N ALA A 464 1.10 20.38 -9.70
CA ALA A 464 0.31 19.58 -8.76
C ALA A 464 -1.16 19.41 -9.16
N THR A 465 -1.66 20.20 -10.12
CA THR A 465 -3.04 20.04 -10.64
C THR A 465 -3.18 18.87 -11.61
N ARG A 466 -2.04 18.32 -12.08
CA ARG A 466 -1.99 17.10 -12.89
C ARG A 466 -1.77 15.90 -12.00
N PHE A 467 -2.83 15.27 -11.57
CA PHE A 467 -2.80 14.09 -10.68
C PHE A 467 -3.55 12.91 -11.28
N THR A 468 -3.27 11.67 -10.79
CA THR A 468 -3.90 10.44 -11.31
C THR A 468 -5.23 10.12 -10.65
N ARG A 469 -5.33 10.27 -9.32
CA ARG A 469 -6.57 10.06 -8.55
C ARG A 469 -6.76 11.26 -7.62
N ALA A 470 -7.97 11.83 -7.59
CA ALA A 470 -8.27 13.02 -6.79
C ALA A 470 -8.06 12.79 -5.28
N TRP A 471 -8.24 11.56 -4.83
CA TRP A 471 -7.98 11.11 -3.48
C TRP A 471 -7.58 9.62 -3.49
N PHE A 472 -6.74 9.24 -2.56
CA PHE A 472 -6.28 7.89 -2.37
C PHE A 472 -6.35 7.54 -0.88
N ALA A 473 -7.22 6.59 -0.52
CA ALA A 473 -7.57 6.34 0.88
C ALA A 473 -6.36 5.99 1.75
N TRP A 474 -5.43 5.19 1.24
CA TRP A 474 -4.19 4.87 1.95
C TRP A 474 -3.34 6.13 2.20
N ALA A 475 -3.12 6.97 1.19
CA ALA A 475 -2.35 8.21 1.34
C ALA A 475 -3.02 9.18 2.33
N ASN A 476 -4.36 9.27 2.32
CA ASN A 476 -5.11 10.07 3.27
C ASN A 476 -4.88 9.60 4.70
N THR A 477 -5.04 8.32 4.96
CA THR A 477 -4.92 7.78 6.32
C THR A 477 -3.47 7.85 6.81
N LEU A 478 -2.49 7.61 5.91
CA LEU A 478 -1.06 7.74 6.24
C LEU A 478 -0.66 9.20 6.52
N PHE A 479 -1.27 10.19 5.83
CA PHE A 479 -1.12 11.60 6.19
C PHE A 479 -1.69 11.89 7.58
N GLY A 480 -2.84 11.31 7.91
CA GLY A 480 -3.40 11.38 9.26
C GLY A 480 -2.43 10.83 10.32
N GLU A 481 -1.79 9.67 10.06
CA GLU A 481 -0.77 9.08 10.92
C GLU A 481 0.45 9.99 11.07
N LEU A 482 0.92 10.62 9.98
CA LEU A 482 2.01 11.59 10.04
C LEU A 482 1.66 12.76 10.97
N ILE A 483 0.47 13.35 10.84
CA ILE A 483 0.06 14.46 11.71
C ILE A 483 -0.04 14.02 13.17
N LEU A 484 -0.59 12.86 13.47
CA LEU A 484 -0.63 12.31 14.82
C LEU A 484 0.78 12.11 15.39
N THR A 485 1.68 11.55 14.61
CA THR A 485 3.09 11.32 14.99
C THR A 485 3.81 12.64 15.29
N VAL A 486 3.64 13.65 14.43
CA VAL A 486 4.24 14.98 14.63
C VAL A 486 3.61 15.68 15.83
N HIS A 487 2.29 15.58 16.00
CA HIS A 487 1.58 16.16 17.15
C HIS A 487 2.08 15.58 18.49
N GLU A 488 2.34 14.27 18.53
CA GLU A 488 2.82 13.60 19.74
C GLU A 488 4.31 13.89 20.02
N GLN A 489 5.17 13.79 19.00
CA GLN A 489 6.62 13.79 19.16
C GLN A 489 7.26 15.16 18.96
N ARG A 490 6.67 16.04 18.14
CA ARG A 490 7.21 17.35 17.73
C ARG A 490 6.11 18.40 17.55
N PRO A 491 5.27 18.65 18.59
CA PRO A 491 4.07 19.50 18.46
C PRO A 491 4.37 20.93 17.99
N HIS A 492 5.59 21.44 18.23
CA HIS A 492 6.02 22.77 17.79
C HIS A 492 6.09 22.91 16.26
N LEU A 493 6.18 21.81 15.49
CA LEU A 493 6.13 21.87 14.02
C LEU A 493 4.72 22.10 13.48
N LEU A 494 3.69 21.99 14.30
CA LEU A 494 2.29 22.25 13.95
C LEU A 494 1.73 23.56 14.51
N ARG A 495 2.54 24.26 15.32
CA ARG A 495 2.16 25.51 16.03
C ARG A 495 2.62 26.78 15.32
#